data_88212fbd0b6ac75fcc9714967fb7a83e
#
_entry.id   88212fbd0b6ac75fcc9714967fb7a83e
#
_cell.length_a   1.000
_cell.length_b   1.000
_cell.length_c   1.000
_cell.angle_alpha   90.00
_cell.angle_beta   90.00
_cell.angle_gamma   90.00
#
_symmetry.space_group_name_H-M   'P 1'
#
loop_
_entity.id
_entity.type
_entity.pdbx_description
1 polymer ?
#
loop_
_entity_poly.entity_id
_entity_poly.type
_entity_poly.pdbx_seq_one_letter_code
_entity_poly.pdbx_strand_id
1 'polypeptide(L)'
;MIKKGFLIGLLLFGIFFGAGNLIFPAELGFRAGKHFVPAMSGFVLSGVGIAIITLIVGTMIKGGYKRELGIKVGTNFAIGYLTALYLAIGPFFAIPRTASTSFSIGIAPVTGNTRLPLFVFSAIYFLLAYLIALNPSKLMDRVGKVLTPIFALLIVILIIVGNLNFHVVGEGEMAGSLTALKTGFF
;
A
#
# COMPACT_ATOMS: atom_id res chain seq x y z
N MET A 1 23.42 -17.64 -3.72
CA MET A 1 22.68 -16.62 -4.50
C MET A 1 21.19 -16.59 -4.17
N ILE A 2 20.50 -17.72 -4.09
CA ILE A 2 19.05 -17.84 -3.80
C ILE A 2 18.64 -17.13 -2.49
N LYS A 3 19.41 -17.29 -1.41
CA LYS A 3 19.12 -16.65 -0.12
C LYS A 3 19.12 -15.11 -0.18
N LYS A 4 20.02 -14.51 -0.98
CA LYS A 4 20.05 -13.05 -1.15
C LYS A 4 18.85 -12.55 -1.98
N GLY A 5 18.51 -13.26 -3.07
CA GLY A 5 17.35 -12.93 -3.88
C GLY A 5 16.04 -13.04 -3.09
N PHE A 6 15.88 -14.05 -2.28
CA PHE A 6 14.73 -14.23 -1.41
C PHE A 6 14.59 -13.09 -0.37
N LEU A 7 15.70 -12.69 0.27
CA LEU A 7 15.69 -11.55 1.21
C LEU A 7 15.34 -10.22 0.53
N ILE A 8 15.84 -10.00 -0.69
CA ILE A 8 15.48 -8.82 -1.49
C ILE A 8 13.98 -8.86 -1.86
N GLY A 9 13.48 -10.03 -2.25
CA GLY A 9 12.05 -10.22 -2.54
C GLY A 9 11.16 -9.94 -1.32
N LEU A 10 11.55 -10.42 -0.14
CA LEU A 10 10.85 -10.11 1.11
C LEU A 10 10.89 -8.62 1.44
N LEU A 11 12.02 -7.96 1.23
CA LEU A 11 12.15 -6.53 1.46
C LEU A 11 11.24 -5.74 0.50
N LEU A 12 11.24 -6.07 -0.79
CA LEU A 12 10.35 -5.46 -1.78
C LEU A 12 8.88 -5.69 -1.42
N PHE A 13 8.51 -6.91 -1.05
CA PHE A 13 7.15 -7.20 -0.58
C PHE A 13 6.78 -6.29 0.60
N GLY A 14 7.63 -6.17 1.62
CA GLY A 14 7.36 -5.33 2.79
C GLY A 14 7.25 -3.83 2.47
N ILE A 15 7.93 -3.34 1.43
CA ILE A 15 7.84 -1.95 0.97
C ILE A 15 6.55 -1.71 0.17
N PHE A 16 6.18 -2.64 -0.72
CA PHE A 16 5.00 -2.50 -1.57
C PHE A 16 3.69 -2.90 -0.88
N PHE A 17 3.77 -3.79 0.11
CA PHE A 17 2.60 -4.26 0.83
C PHE A 17 2.21 -3.30 1.95
N GLY A 18 1.19 -2.49 1.70
CA GLY A 18 0.63 -1.55 2.66
C GLY A 18 -0.79 -1.89 3.09
N ALA A 19 -1.34 -1.13 4.02
CA ALA A 19 -2.71 -1.27 4.50
C ALA A 19 -3.75 -1.21 3.38
N GLY A 20 -3.49 -0.43 2.32
CA GLY A 20 -4.35 -0.36 1.14
C GLY A 20 -4.53 -1.71 0.44
N ASN A 21 -3.50 -2.55 0.43
CA ASN A 21 -3.57 -3.87 -0.19
C ASN A 21 -4.44 -4.87 0.58
N LEU A 22 -4.80 -4.57 1.83
CA LEU A 22 -5.76 -5.34 2.61
C LEU A 22 -7.16 -4.75 2.54
N ILE A 23 -7.27 -3.42 2.65
CA ILE A 23 -8.55 -2.71 2.76
C ILE A 23 -9.26 -2.66 1.41
N PHE A 24 -8.58 -2.21 0.35
CA PHE A 24 -9.22 -2.00 -0.95
C PHE A 24 -9.70 -3.29 -1.62
N PRO A 25 -8.94 -4.40 -1.66
CA PRO A 25 -9.47 -5.64 -2.22
C PRO A 25 -10.66 -6.20 -1.44
N ALA A 26 -10.66 -6.07 -0.11
CA ALA A 26 -11.79 -6.52 0.71
C ALA A 26 -13.04 -5.69 0.45
N GLU A 27 -12.93 -4.36 0.41
CA GLU A 27 -14.03 -3.46 0.10
C GLU A 27 -14.54 -3.66 -1.33
N LEU A 28 -13.62 -3.78 -2.31
CA LEU A 28 -13.96 -4.06 -3.69
C LEU A 28 -14.70 -5.39 -3.83
N GLY A 29 -14.23 -6.42 -3.11
CA GLY A 29 -14.88 -7.74 -3.09
C GLY A 29 -16.29 -7.68 -2.53
N PHE A 30 -16.49 -6.95 -1.44
CA PHE A 30 -17.82 -6.74 -0.84
C PHE A 30 -18.79 -6.05 -1.80
N ARG A 31 -18.34 -4.98 -2.47
CA ARG A 31 -19.16 -4.24 -3.44
C ARG A 31 -19.42 -5.02 -4.73
N ALA A 32 -18.44 -5.79 -5.19
CA ALA A 32 -18.55 -6.53 -6.45
C ALA A 32 -19.43 -7.78 -6.34
N GLY A 33 -19.53 -8.40 -5.17
CA GLY A 33 -20.30 -9.62 -4.95
C GLY A 33 -19.97 -10.71 -5.97
N LYS A 34 -20.96 -11.15 -6.74
CA LYS A 34 -20.77 -12.16 -7.81
C LYS A 34 -19.85 -11.73 -8.96
N HIS A 35 -19.59 -10.44 -9.11
CA HIS A 35 -18.66 -9.88 -10.11
C HIS A 35 -17.25 -9.63 -9.57
N PHE A 36 -16.88 -10.31 -8.49
CA PHE A 36 -15.57 -10.18 -7.83
C PHE A 36 -14.39 -10.39 -8.79
N VAL A 37 -14.42 -11.43 -9.64
CA VAL A 37 -13.29 -11.77 -10.52
C VAL A 37 -12.98 -10.64 -11.52
N PRO A 38 -13.94 -10.08 -12.28
CA PRO A 38 -13.65 -8.93 -13.15
C PRO A 38 -13.22 -7.69 -12.38
N ALA A 39 -13.81 -7.38 -11.23
CA ALA A 39 -13.39 -6.25 -10.40
C ALA A 39 -11.96 -6.40 -9.92
N MET A 40 -11.60 -7.57 -9.39
CA MET A 40 -10.26 -7.87 -8.92
C MET A 40 -9.23 -7.87 -10.06
N SER A 41 -9.59 -8.37 -11.25
CA SER A 41 -8.68 -8.33 -12.41
C SER A 41 -8.35 -6.88 -12.82
N GLY A 42 -9.34 -5.98 -12.83
CA GLY A 42 -9.11 -4.54 -13.06
C GLY A 42 -8.17 -3.94 -12.01
N PHE A 43 -8.43 -4.20 -10.74
CA PHE A 43 -7.60 -3.72 -9.63
C PHE A 43 -6.15 -4.23 -9.70
N VAL A 44 -5.94 -5.52 -10.01
CA VAL A 44 -4.61 -6.11 -10.14
C VAL A 44 -3.88 -5.55 -11.35
N LEU A 45 -4.54 -5.40 -12.50
CA LEU A 45 -3.93 -4.83 -13.69
C LEU A 45 -3.49 -3.37 -13.49
N SER A 46 -4.33 -2.53 -12.88
CA SER A 46 -3.99 -1.13 -12.63
C SER A 46 -3.02 -0.96 -11.46
N GLY A 47 -3.32 -1.53 -10.31
CA GLY A 47 -2.52 -1.32 -9.10
C GLY A 47 -1.18 -2.06 -9.12
N VAL A 48 -1.19 -3.34 -9.49
CA VAL A 48 0.02 -4.18 -9.49
C VAL A 48 0.74 -4.12 -10.82
N GLY A 49 0.02 -4.20 -11.95
CA GLY A 49 0.60 -4.24 -13.29
C GLY A 49 1.40 -2.98 -13.60
N ILE A 50 0.83 -1.79 -13.37
CA ILE A 50 1.51 -0.50 -13.58
C ILE A 50 2.72 -0.37 -12.65
N ALA A 51 2.60 -0.79 -11.38
CA ALA A 51 3.71 -0.74 -10.43
C ALA A 51 4.89 -1.62 -10.88
N ILE A 52 4.61 -2.84 -11.37
CA ILE A 52 5.65 -3.75 -11.89
C ILE A 52 6.31 -3.15 -13.13
N ILE A 53 5.54 -2.64 -14.08
CA ILE A 53 6.08 -2.00 -15.29
C ILE A 53 6.98 -0.82 -14.90
N THR A 54 6.54 0.03 -13.98
CA THR A 54 7.32 1.17 -13.49
C THR A 54 8.63 0.72 -12.83
N LEU A 55 8.59 -0.37 -12.05
CA LEU A 55 9.78 -0.93 -11.43
C LEU A 55 10.78 -1.44 -12.50
N ILE A 56 10.31 -2.19 -13.50
CA ILE A 56 11.14 -2.69 -14.59
C ILE A 56 11.77 -1.51 -15.35
N VAL A 57 10.98 -0.52 -15.75
CA VAL A 57 11.48 0.68 -16.42
C VAL A 57 12.51 1.39 -15.54
N GLY A 58 12.25 1.52 -14.24
CA GLY A 58 13.18 2.11 -13.28
C GLY A 58 14.55 1.43 -13.23
N THR A 59 14.60 0.10 -13.38
CA THR A 59 15.88 -0.64 -13.42
C THR A 59 16.67 -0.43 -14.70
N MET A 60 15.99 -0.05 -15.80
CA MET A 60 16.65 0.22 -17.10
C MET A 60 17.23 1.65 -17.16
N ILE A 61 16.82 2.55 -16.28
CA ILE A 61 17.24 3.94 -16.26
C ILE A 61 18.62 4.08 -15.58
N LYS A 62 19.67 4.28 -16.36
CA LYS A 62 21.02 4.53 -15.84
C LYS A 62 21.13 5.97 -15.31
N GLY A 63 21.23 6.14 -14.00
CA GLY A 63 21.43 7.43 -13.35
C GLY A 63 20.18 8.01 -12.66
N GLY A 64 19.08 7.25 -12.62
CA GLY A 64 17.86 7.55 -11.88
C GLY A 64 16.94 8.57 -12.54
N TYR A 65 15.70 8.63 -12.07
CA TYR A 65 14.64 9.44 -12.65
C TYR A 65 14.96 10.95 -12.70
N LYS A 66 15.67 11.49 -11.70
CA LYS A 66 16.06 12.92 -11.67
C LYS A 66 16.92 13.28 -12.88
N ARG A 67 17.91 12.46 -13.20
CA ARG A 67 18.81 12.69 -14.32
C ARG A 67 18.10 12.61 -15.66
N GLU A 68 17.29 11.55 -15.85
CA GLU A 68 16.56 11.34 -17.11
C GLU A 68 15.52 12.45 -17.37
N LEU A 69 14.76 12.82 -16.35
CA LEU A 69 13.83 13.94 -16.44
C LEU A 69 14.58 15.24 -16.72
N GLY A 70 15.73 15.45 -16.05
CA GLY A 70 16.54 16.66 -16.26
C GLY A 70 17.07 16.79 -17.69
N ILE A 71 17.46 15.67 -18.32
CA ILE A 71 17.93 15.64 -19.72
C ILE A 71 16.78 15.88 -20.68
N LYS A 72 15.59 15.28 -20.44
CA LYS A 72 14.47 15.32 -21.39
C LYS A 72 13.61 16.57 -21.29
N VAL A 73 13.40 17.09 -20.10
CA VAL A 73 12.41 18.17 -19.83
C VAL A 73 13.05 19.38 -19.14
N GLY A 74 14.30 19.26 -18.70
CA GLY A 74 15.03 20.33 -18.00
C GLY A 74 15.16 20.06 -16.49
N THR A 75 16.33 20.46 -15.96
CA THR A 75 16.71 20.16 -14.56
C THR A 75 15.77 20.82 -13.54
N ASN A 76 15.35 22.06 -13.80
CA ASN A 76 14.45 22.77 -12.88
C ASN A 76 13.07 22.12 -12.80
N PHE A 77 12.54 21.67 -13.94
CA PHE A 77 11.30 20.92 -13.98
C PHE A 77 11.43 19.59 -13.24
N ALA A 78 12.51 18.85 -13.47
CA ALA A 78 12.75 17.57 -12.80
C ALA A 78 12.79 17.72 -11.27
N ILE A 79 13.48 18.75 -10.77
CA ILE A 79 13.55 19.04 -9.33
C ILE A 79 12.16 19.40 -8.80
N GLY A 80 11.46 20.34 -9.43
CA GLY A 80 10.12 20.76 -9.01
C GLY A 80 9.11 19.62 -8.98
N TYR A 81 9.06 18.83 -10.05
CA TYR A 81 8.17 17.67 -10.16
C TYR A 81 8.45 16.60 -9.10
N LEU A 82 9.71 16.20 -8.94
CA LEU A 82 10.07 15.19 -7.95
C LEU A 82 9.86 15.70 -6.52
N THR A 83 10.13 16.98 -6.26
CA THR A 83 9.85 17.58 -4.95
C THR A 83 8.34 17.56 -4.65
N ALA A 84 7.52 17.99 -5.60
CA ALA A 84 6.06 17.94 -5.45
C ALA A 84 5.56 16.50 -5.23
N LEU A 85 6.10 15.53 -5.98
CA LEU A 85 5.77 14.12 -5.83
C LEU A 85 6.12 13.59 -4.43
N TYR A 86 7.33 13.87 -3.94
CA TYR A 86 7.76 13.43 -2.61
C TYR A 86 6.98 14.12 -1.49
N LEU A 87 6.64 15.39 -1.63
CA LEU A 87 5.80 16.11 -0.67
C LEU A 87 4.37 15.56 -0.64
N ALA A 88 3.81 15.24 -1.82
CA ALA A 88 2.49 14.64 -1.92
C ALA A 88 2.44 13.24 -1.29
N ILE A 89 3.38 12.35 -1.65
CA ILE A 89 3.43 10.99 -1.09
C ILE A 89 3.81 11.03 0.40
N GLY A 90 4.70 11.93 0.81
CA GLY A 90 5.16 12.05 2.19
C GLY A 90 4.20 12.85 3.08
N PRO A 91 4.61 14.06 3.50
CA PRO A 91 3.97 14.80 4.59
C PRO A 91 2.56 15.29 4.30
N PHE A 92 2.18 15.51 3.04
CA PHE A 92 0.88 16.12 2.75
C PHE A 92 -0.28 15.13 2.71
N PHE A 93 -0.06 13.90 2.23
CA PHE A 93 -1.17 12.94 2.07
C PHE A 93 -0.92 11.57 2.70
N ALA A 94 0.13 10.85 2.29
CA ALA A 94 0.25 9.45 2.67
C ALA A 94 0.56 9.28 4.17
N ILE A 95 1.49 10.05 4.72
CA ILE A 95 1.87 9.94 6.14
C ILE A 95 0.71 10.29 7.09
N PRO A 96 0.01 11.44 6.95
CA PRO A 96 -1.16 11.74 7.75
C PRO A 96 -2.29 10.72 7.61
N ARG A 97 -2.51 10.23 6.37
CA ARG A 97 -3.53 9.22 6.10
C ARG A 97 -3.24 7.90 6.82
N THR A 98 -1.99 7.46 6.91
CA THR A 98 -1.67 6.22 7.64
C THR A 98 -2.03 6.30 9.11
N ALA A 99 -1.76 7.42 9.76
CA ALA A 99 -2.12 7.64 11.17
C ALA A 99 -3.65 7.67 11.36
N SER A 100 -4.38 8.43 10.53
CA SER A 100 -5.84 8.52 10.63
C SER A 100 -6.54 7.19 10.34
N THR A 101 -6.08 6.44 9.34
CA THR A 101 -6.64 5.12 9.02
C THR A 101 -6.37 4.12 10.14
N SER A 102 -5.14 4.09 10.68
CA SER A 102 -4.79 3.22 11.81
C SER A 102 -5.63 3.54 13.05
N PHE A 103 -5.87 4.81 13.33
CA PHE A 103 -6.76 5.23 14.40
C PHE A 103 -8.20 4.76 14.17
N SER A 104 -8.74 5.03 12.98
CA SER A 104 -10.15 4.71 12.65
C SER A 104 -10.46 3.22 12.74
N ILE A 105 -9.50 2.36 12.36
CA ILE A 105 -9.68 0.91 12.38
C ILE A 105 -9.37 0.33 13.77
N GLY A 106 -8.28 0.79 14.41
CA GLY A 106 -7.76 0.15 15.63
C GLY A 106 -8.29 0.73 16.93
N ILE A 107 -8.49 2.04 17.01
CA ILE A 107 -8.75 2.76 18.27
C ILE A 107 -10.16 3.34 18.33
N ALA A 108 -10.64 3.93 17.25
CA ALA A 108 -11.94 4.61 17.22
C ALA A 108 -13.13 3.71 17.59
N PRO A 109 -13.15 2.39 17.29
CA PRO A 109 -14.23 1.51 17.74
C PRO A 109 -14.37 1.42 19.27
N VAL A 110 -13.28 1.63 20.01
CA VAL A 110 -13.23 1.53 21.48
C VAL A 110 -13.38 2.91 22.16
N THR A 111 -12.73 3.94 21.60
CA THR A 111 -12.65 5.28 22.24
C THR A 111 -13.62 6.30 21.66
N GLY A 112 -14.32 5.94 20.57
CA GLY A 112 -15.09 6.89 19.77
C GLY A 112 -14.20 7.73 18.85
N ASN A 113 -14.83 8.32 17.82
CA ASN A 113 -14.15 9.16 16.83
C ASN A 113 -14.12 10.63 17.27
N THR A 114 -13.45 10.91 18.39
CA THR A 114 -13.35 12.26 18.94
C THR A 114 -11.96 12.86 18.69
N ARG A 115 -11.84 14.18 18.73
CA ARG A 115 -10.61 14.90 18.40
C ARG A 115 -9.45 14.59 19.35
N LEU A 116 -9.74 14.44 20.65
CA LEU A 116 -8.70 14.23 21.68
C LEU A 116 -7.99 12.86 21.53
N PRO A 117 -8.70 11.72 21.49
CA PRO A 117 -8.08 10.43 21.22
C PRO A 117 -7.30 10.38 19.90
N LEU A 118 -7.83 10.99 18.82
CA LEU A 118 -7.13 11.07 17.54
C LEU A 118 -5.81 11.85 17.66
N PHE A 119 -5.82 12.97 18.35
CA PHE A 119 -4.60 13.78 18.56
C PHE A 119 -3.55 13.02 19.37
N VAL A 120 -3.93 12.43 20.50
CA VAL A 120 -3.03 11.65 21.35
C VAL A 120 -2.45 10.45 20.59
N PHE A 121 -3.30 9.69 19.90
CA PHE A 121 -2.86 8.58 19.07
C PHE A 121 -1.87 9.04 18.00
N SER A 122 -2.21 10.09 17.24
CA SER A 122 -1.34 10.61 16.17
C SER A 122 0.00 11.10 16.71
N ALA A 123 0.02 11.76 17.87
CA ALA A 123 1.27 12.20 18.50
C ALA A 123 2.16 11.02 18.87
N ILE A 124 1.61 9.98 19.48
CA ILE A 124 2.35 8.75 19.83
C ILE A 124 2.80 8.04 18.55
N TYR A 125 1.93 7.90 17.55
CA TYR A 125 2.21 7.25 16.28
C TYR A 125 3.41 7.91 15.58
N PHE A 126 3.38 9.24 15.42
CA PHE A 126 4.48 9.95 14.76
C PHE A 126 5.76 9.99 15.59
N LEU A 127 5.67 10.05 16.92
CA LEU A 127 6.83 9.94 17.79
C LEU A 127 7.52 8.57 17.60
N LEU A 128 6.76 7.49 17.63
CA LEU A 128 7.28 6.13 17.38
C LEU A 128 7.86 5.99 15.98
N ALA A 129 7.17 6.48 14.96
CA ALA A 129 7.66 6.47 13.59
C ALA A 129 8.98 7.24 13.46
N TYR A 130 9.10 8.41 14.10
CA TYR A 130 10.33 9.21 14.13
C TYR A 130 11.48 8.45 14.80
N LEU A 131 11.25 7.88 15.97
CA LEU A 131 12.27 7.12 16.71
C LEU A 131 12.78 5.90 15.90
N ILE A 132 11.89 5.23 15.19
CA ILE A 132 12.25 4.10 14.33
C ILE A 132 13.03 4.59 13.10
N ALA A 133 12.66 5.73 12.52
CA ALA A 133 13.28 6.31 11.33
C ALA A 133 14.69 6.87 11.58
N LEU A 134 15.08 7.15 12.81
CA LEU A 134 16.43 7.63 13.16
C LEU A 134 17.56 6.67 12.74
N ASN A 135 17.27 5.39 12.52
CA ASN A 135 18.24 4.38 12.09
C ASN A 135 17.78 3.68 10.80
N PRO A 136 17.90 4.31 9.62
CA PRO A 136 17.34 3.79 8.38
C PRO A 136 17.92 2.44 7.93
N SER A 137 19.19 2.15 8.21
CA SER A 137 19.80 0.85 7.88
C SER A 137 19.22 -0.29 8.71
N LYS A 138 18.99 -0.07 10.00
CA LYS A 138 18.35 -1.04 10.89
C LYS A 138 16.87 -1.18 10.59
N LEU A 139 16.22 -0.11 10.10
CA LEU A 139 14.83 -0.13 9.68
C LEU A 139 14.63 -1.09 8.51
N MET A 140 15.43 -0.99 7.46
CA MET A 140 15.34 -1.88 6.29
C MET A 140 15.52 -3.35 6.68
N ASP A 141 16.48 -3.65 7.55
CA ASP A 141 16.70 -5.01 8.06
C ASP A 141 15.53 -5.53 8.89
N ARG A 142 14.95 -4.71 9.76
CA ARG A 142 13.79 -5.08 10.58
C ARG A 142 12.53 -5.26 9.76
N VAL A 143 12.26 -4.37 8.82
CA VAL A 143 11.11 -4.50 7.91
C VAL A 143 11.22 -5.79 7.10
N GLY A 144 12.35 -6.05 6.43
CA GLY A 144 12.50 -7.23 5.59
C GLY A 144 12.57 -8.56 6.36
N LYS A 145 13.19 -8.57 7.55
CA LYS A 145 13.44 -9.83 8.30
C LYS A 145 12.36 -10.17 9.33
N VAL A 146 11.65 -9.19 9.84
CA VAL A 146 10.67 -9.37 10.94
C VAL A 146 9.26 -9.04 10.47
N LEU A 147 9.05 -7.82 10.01
CA LEU A 147 7.72 -7.32 9.70
C LEU A 147 7.10 -8.05 8.50
N THR A 148 7.89 -8.27 7.45
CA THR A 148 7.42 -8.94 6.23
C THR A 148 6.98 -10.39 6.46
N PRO A 149 7.73 -11.26 7.17
CA PRO A 149 7.26 -12.60 7.49
C PRO A 149 6.00 -12.61 8.35
N ILE A 150 5.87 -11.68 9.30
CA ILE A 150 4.66 -11.55 10.12
C ILE A 150 3.45 -11.21 9.25
N PHE A 151 3.58 -10.24 8.35
CA PHE A 151 2.52 -9.89 7.41
C PHE A 151 2.15 -11.05 6.47
N ALA A 152 3.14 -11.75 5.93
CA ALA A 152 2.91 -12.91 5.09
C ALA A 152 2.13 -14.00 5.84
N LEU A 153 2.49 -14.27 7.10
CA LEU A 153 1.78 -15.21 7.95
C LEU A 153 0.34 -14.78 8.20
N LEU A 154 0.12 -13.50 8.54
CA LEU A 154 -1.22 -12.95 8.76
C LEU A 154 -2.10 -13.07 7.51
N ILE A 155 -1.55 -12.83 6.31
CA ILE A 155 -2.29 -12.99 5.05
C ILE A 155 -2.69 -14.46 4.85
N VAL A 156 -1.77 -15.41 5.10
CA VAL A 156 -2.07 -16.84 4.98
C VAL A 156 -3.19 -17.23 5.96
N ILE A 157 -3.13 -16.76 7.20
CA ILE A 157 -4.20 -16.98 8.20
C ILE A 157 -5.53 -16.40 7.71
N LEU A 158 -5.54 -15.18 7.21
CA LEU A 158 -6.74 -14.54 6.67
C LEU A 158 -7.34 -15.30 5.50
N ILE A 159 -6.50 -15.81 4.58
CA ILE A 159 -6.94 -16.64 3.46
C ILE A 159 -7.57 -17.95 3.96
N ILE A 160 -6.94 -18.62 4.92
CA ILE A 160 -7.45 -19.89 5.48
C ILE A 160 -8.77 -19.64 6.19
N VAL A 161 -8.83 -18.68 7.10
CA VAL A 161 -10.05 -18.35 7.85
C VAL A 161 -11.16 -17.87 6.92
N GLY A 162 -10.82 -17.04 5.93
CA GLY A 162 -11.76 -16.58 4.91
C GLY A 162 -12.36 -17.74 4.11
N ASN A 163 -11.54 -18.69 3.64
CA ASN A 163 -12.04 -19.87 2.93
C ASN A 163 -12.92 -20.79 3.80
N LEU A 164 -12.59 -20.94 5.07
CA LEU A 164 -13.36 -21.78 6.00
C LEU A 164 -14.73 -21.17 6.35
N ASN A 165 -14.82 -19.85 6.35
CA ASN A 165 -16.04 -19.11 6.70
C ASN A 165 -16.69 -18.43 5.48
N PHE A 166 -16.36 -18.87 4.26
CA PHE A 166 -16.85 -18.26 3.05
C PHE A 166 -18.34 -18.55 2.85
N HIS A 167 -19.16 -17.56 3.19
CA HIS A 167 -20.57 -17.50 2.81
C HIS A 167 -20.73 -16.40 1.76
N VAL A 168 -21.24 -16.75 0.58
CA VAL A 168 -21.59 -15.74 -0.43
C VAL A 168 -22.75 -14.92 0.11
N VAL A 169 -22.46 -13.75 0.64
CA VAL A 169 -23.45 -12.81 1.15
C VAL A 169 -23.88 -11.88 0.02
N GLY A 170 -24.99 -12.22 -0.61
CA GLY A 170 -25.76 -11.30 -1.43
C GLY A 170 -25.22 -10.99 -2.83
N GLU A 171 -26.08 -10.36 -3.62
CA GLU A 171 -25.71 -9.72 -4.88
C GLU A 171 -25.03 -8.39 -4.55
N GLY A 172 -23.77 -8.20 -5.01
CA GLY A 172 -23.06 -6.95 -4.82
C GLY A 172 -23.73 -5.78 -5.57
N GLU A 173 -23.40 -4.57 -5.19
CA GLU A 173 -23.96 -3.32 -5.76
C GLU A 173 -23.60 -3.09 -7.24
N MET A 174 -22.64 -3.82 -7.80
CA MET A 174 -22.15 -3.62 -9.17
C MET A 174 -23.06 -4.28 -10.21
N ALA A 175 -23.60 -3.46 -11.09
CA ALA A 175 -24.63 -3.85 -12.07
C ALA A 175 -24.15 -4.76 -13.23
N GLY A 176 -22.87 -5.12 -13.30
CA GLY A 176 -22.36 -6.01 -14.36
C GLY A 176 -20.83 -6.16 -14.36
N SER A 177 -20.36 -7.21 -15.02
CA SER A 177 -18.93 -7.56 -15.06
C SER A 177 -18.04 -6.47 -15.67
N LEU A 178 -18.52 -5.77 -16.69
CA LEU A 178 -17.77 -4.68 -17.32
C LEU A 178 -17.65 -3.45 -16.41
N THR A 179 -18.72 -3.12 -15.68
CA THR A 179 -18.73 -2.04 -14.68
C THR A 179 -17.80 -2.41 -13.53
N ALA A 180 -17.85 -3.63 -13.03
CA ALA A 180 -17.00 -4.13 -11.98
C ALA A 180 -15.51 -4.09 -12.38
N LEU A 181 -15.18 -4.47 -13.62
CA LEU A 181 -13.80 -4.39 -14.13
C LEU A 181 -13.32 -2.93 -14.20
N LYS A 182 -14.13 -2.02 -14.70
CA LYS A 182 -13.80 -0.58 -14.73
C LYS A 182 -13.60 0.00 -13.34
N THR A 183 -14.47 -0.32 -12.39
CA THR A 183 -14.37 0.15 -11.00
C THR A 183 -13.12 -0.40 -10.30
N GLY A 184 -12.72 -1.64 -10.62
CA GLY A 184 -11.47 -2.21 -10.14
C GLY A 184 -10.23 -1.58 -10.77
N PHE A 185 -10.35 -0.96 -11.95
CA PHE A 185 -9.24 -0.31 -12.66
C PHE A 185 -8.95 1.11 -12.12
N PHE A 186 -9.94 1.80 -11.61
CA PHE A 186 -9.85 3.16 -11.03
C PHE A 186 -10.02 3.14 -9.51
#